data_4de1f99f8090396454f99c7dfb6f93db
#
_entry.id   4de1f99f8090396454f99c7dfb6f93db
#
_cell.length_a   1.000
_cell.length_b   1.000
_cell.length_c   1.000
_cell.angle_alpha   90.00
_cell.angle_beta   90.00
_cell.angle_gamma   90.00
#
_symmetry.space_group_name_H-M   'P 1'
#
loop_
_entity.id
_entity.type
_entity.pdbx_description
1 polymer ?
#
loop_
_entity_poly.entity_id
_entity_poly.type
_entity_poly.pdbx_seq_one_letter_code
_entity_poly.pdbx_strand_id
1 'polypeptide(L)'
;MFKFNIFKKYFFIEYSKIVLNVTLGFLALGIVLNIFEEINFFKDHSVGFLLPLSLTFLKVPTMIYKLFPFIFLISSIILFLKFIQSEEIISLKIAGISNFRIIFFPAIISLIFGIIIVTGINTITSKLTHKYLDVKNEYTRGNDYLAALTENGIWIKDKIEGNTNIIRAKKLNQNNLIDVSI
;
A
#
# COMPACT_ATOMS: atom_id res chain seq x y z
N MET A 1 -35.55 -12.46 -14.87
CA MET A 1 -34.61 -12.79 -13.77
C MET A 1 -33.23 -13.29 -14.26
N PHE A 2 -33.17 -14.13 -15.29
CA PHE A 2 -31.90 -14.65 -15.86
C PHE A 2 -30.94 -13.59 -16.41
N LYS A 3 -31.42 -12.56 -17.13
CA LYS A 3 -30.58 -11.50 -17.73
C LYS A 3 -29.81 -10.67 -16.70
N PHE A 4 -30.36 -10.46 -15.52
CA PHE A 4 -29.75 -9.66 -14.47
C PHE A 4 -28.55 -10.35 -13.79
N ASN A 5 -28.58 -11.69 -13.68
CA ASN A 5 -27.47 -12.47 -13.12
C ASN A 5 -26.29 -12.55 -14.08
N ILE A 6 -26.55 -12.61 -15.39
CA ILE A 6 -25.50 -12.62 -16.43
C ILE A 6 -24.77 -11.27 -16.42
N PHE A 7 -25.51 -10.16 -16.35
CA PHE A 7 -24.95 -8.81 -16.25
C PHE A 7 -24.03 -8.67 -15.02
N LYS A 8 -24.49 -9.07 -13.83
CA LYS A 8 -23.70 -9.00 -12.60
C LYS A 8 -22.40 -9.77 -12.69
N LYS A 9 -22.45 -11.00 -13.22
CA LYS A 9 -21.30 -11.88 -13.40
C LYS A 9 -20.30 -11.26 -14.38
N TYR A 10 -20.78 -10.79 -15.53
CA TYR A 10 -19.96 -10.13 -16.54
C TYR A 10 -19.24 -8.91 -15.96
N PHE A 11 -20.01 -8.03 -15.31
CA PHE A 11 -19.50 -6.81 -14.71
C PHE A 11 -18.44 -7.09 -13.63
N PHE A 12 -18.70 -8.06 -12.76
CA PHE A 12 -17.76 -8.49 -11.74
C PHE A 12 -16.44 -8.99 -12.34
N ILE A 13 -16.51 -9.88 -13.34
CA ILE A 13 -15.32 -10.43 -13.98
C ILE A 13 -14.53 -9.31 -14.67
N GLU A 14 -15.20 -8.44 -15.41
CA GLU A 14 -14.55 -7.39 -16.17
C GLU A 14 -13.88 -6.37 -15.25
N TYR A 15 -14.60 -5.94 -14.21
CA TYR A 15 -14.03 -5.05 -13.20
C TYR A 15 -12.83 -5.67 -12.47
N SER A 16 -12.93 -6.95 -12.08
CA SER A 16 -11.84 -7.66 -11.41
C SER A 16 -10.59 -7.77 -12.28
N LYS A 17 -10.75 -8.00 -13.59
CA LYS A 17 -9.62 -8.00 -14.54
C LYS A 17 -8.93 -6.64 -14.62
N ILE A 18 -9.73 -5.57 -14.68
CA ILE A 18 -9.18 -4.20 -14.73
C ILE A 18 -8.46 -3.88 -13.44
N VAL A 19 -9.05 -4.19 -12.27
CA VAL A 19 -8.40 -4.01 -10.96
C VAL A 19 -7.07 -4.77 -10.90
N LEU A 20 -7.04 -6.02 -11.37
CA LEU A 20 -5.82 -6.82 -11.42
C LEU A 20 -4.75 -6.16 -12.29
N ASN A 21 -5.11 -5.74 -13.50
CA ASN A 21 -4.17 -5.10 -14.43
C ASN A 21 -3.61 -3.78 -13.89
N VAL A 22 -4.47 -2.95 -13.29
CA VAL A 22 -4.05 -1.69 -12.66
C VAL A 22 -3.14 -1.98 -11.47
N THR A 23 -3.47 -2.98 -10.64
CA THR A 23 -2.63 -3.41 -9.50
C THR A 23 -1.26 -3.87 -9.98
N LEU A 24 -1.19 -4.68 -11.06
CA LEU A 24 0.09 -5.10 -11.65
C LEU A 24 0.91 -3.91 -12.17
N GLY A 25 0.27 -2.92 -12.78
CA GLY A 25 0.94 -1.69 -13.20
C GLY A 25 1.55 -0.91 -12.02
N PHE A 26 0.79 -0.71 -10.94
CA PHE A 26 1.29 -0.08 -9.72
C PHE A 26 2.38 -0.91 -9.03
N LEU A 27 2.26 -2.24 -9.07
CA LEU A 27 3.26 -3.15 -8.53
C LEU A 27 4.61 -3.00 -9.28
N ALA A 28 4.57 -3.00 -10.61
CA ALA A 28 5.77 -2.79 -11.43
C ALA A 28 6.43 -1.44 -11.14
N LEU A 29 5.64 -0.36 -11.10
CA LEU A 29 6.14 0.98 -10.72
C LEU A 29 6.69 0.99 -9.29
N GLY A 30 6.00 0.34 -8.37
CA GLY A 30 6.42 0.23 -6.97
C GLY A 30 7.76 -0.49 -6.82
N ILE A 31 7.99 -1.57 -7.55
CA ILE A 31 9.28 -2.28 -7.56
C ILE A 31 10.37 -1.36 -8.08
N VAL A 32 10.15 -0.70 -9.22
CA VAL A 32 11.16 0.18 -9.83
C VAL A 32 11.54 1.33 -8.90
N LEU A 33 10.56 2.02 -8.31
CA LEU A 33 10.83 3.15 -7.42
C LEU A 33 11.52 2.72 -6.13
N ASN A 34 11.07 1.62 -5.51
CA ASN A 34 11.65 1.16 -4.25
C ASN A 34 13.04 0.55 -4.43
N ILE A 35 13.35 -0.10 -5.57
CA ILE A 35 14.70 -0.64 -5.78
C ILE A 35 15.74 0.47 -5.89
N PHE A 36 15.41 1.60 -6.53
CA PHE A 36 16.30 2.76 -6.57
C PHE A 36 16.53 3.35 -5.18
N GLU A 37 15.47 3.45 -4.36
CA GLU A 37 15.57 3.92 -2.99
C GLU A 37 16.48 3.02 -2.15
N GLU A 38 16.30 1.70 -2.23
CA GLU A 38 17.10 0.74 -1.47
C GLU A 38 18.56 0.69 -1.95
N ILE A 39 18.82 0.75 -3.26
CA ILE A 39 20.18 0.84 -3.79
C ILE A 39 20.89 2.09 -3.27
N ASN A 40 20.21 3.24 -3.28
CA ASN A 40 20.79 4.49 -2.77
C ASN A 40 21.07 4.42 -1.27
N PHE A 41 20.19 3.78 -0.49
CA PHE A 41 20.41 3.60 0.95
C PHE A 41 21.64 2.74 1.25
N PHE A 42 21.87 1.67 0.48
CA PHE A 42 22.98 0.76 0.69
C PHE A 42 24.26 1.14 -0.07
N LYS A 43 24.30 2.30 -0.74
CA LYS A 43 25.44 2.72 -1.56
C LYS A 43 26.77 2.78 -0.79
N ASP A 44 26.69 3.18 0.49
CA ASP A 44 27.85 3.33 1.36
C ASP A 44 28.17 2.05 2.18
N HIS A 45 27.36 0.99 1.98
CA HIS A 45 27.53 -0.29 2.63
C HIS A 45 28.05 -1.32 1.63
N SER A 46 29.03 -2.12 2.00
CA SER A 46 29.58 -3.20 1.16
C SER A 46 28.64 -4.41 1.11
N VAL A 47 27.39 -4.21 0.62
CA VAL A 47 26.38 -5.26 0.49
C VAL A 47 26.13 -5.63 -0.96
N GLY A 48 25.82 -6.91 -1.22
CA GLY A 48 25.47 -7.37 -2.55
C GLY A 48 24.10 -6.85 -3.01
N PHE A 49 23.89 -6.76 -4.31
CA PHE A 49 22.61 -6.32 -4.94
C PHE A 49 21.38 -7.12 -4.49
N LEU A 50 21.57 -8.35 -4.03
CA LEU A 50 20.47 -9.22 -3.61
C LEU A 50 19.72 -8.68 -2.37
N LEU A 51 20.43 -7.97 -1.48
CA LEU A 51 19.85 -7.42 -0.25
C LEU A 51 18.87 -6.26 -0.54
N PRO A 52 19.23 -5.20 -1.29
CA PRO A 52 18.30 -4.17 -1.73
C PRO A 52 17.09 -4.73 -2.48
N LEU A 53 17.30 -5.76 -3.33
CA LEU A 53 16.21 -6.41 -4.06
C LEU A 53 15.25 -7.11 -3.11
N SER A 54 15.73 -7.87 -2.15
CA SER A 54 14.88 -8.57 -1.16
C SER A 54 14.08 -7.59 -0.30
N LEU A 55 14.69 -6.47 0.11
CA LEU A 55 14.02 -5.41 0.86
C LEU A 55 12.93 -4.73 0.04
N THR A 56 13.16 -4.50 -1.24
CA THR A 56 12.14 -4.00 -2.16
C THR A 56 10.91 -4.90 -2.17
N PHE A 57 11.07 -6.23 -2.29
CA PHE A 57 9.95 -7.17 -2.25
C PHE A 57 9.22 -7.21 -0.90
N LEU A 58 9.89 -6.92 0.21
CA LEU A 58 9.25 -6.81 1.53
C LEU A 58 8.45 -5.51 1.69
N LYS A 59 8.88 -4.42 1.07
CA LYS A 59 8.27 -3.07 1.18
C LYS A 59 7.10 -2.87 0.21
N VAL A 60 7.21 -3.36 -1.03
CA VAL A 60 6.23 -3.13 -2.11
C VAL A 60 4.80 -3.56 -1.73
N PRO A 61 4.52 -4.72 -1.10
CA PRO A 61 3.16 -5.10 -0.72
C PRO A 61 2.48 -4.08 0.19
N THR A 62 3.23 -3.48 1.12
CA THR A 62 2.71 -2.43 2.02
C THR A 62 2.39 -1.14 1.27
N MET A 63 3.21 -0.78 0.29
CA MET A 63 2.95 0.36 -0.59
C MET A 63 1.67 0.13 -1.40
N ILE A 64 1.52 -1.03 -2.04
CA ILE A 64 0.32 -1.37 -2.81
C ILE A 64 -0.92 -1.37 -1.93
N TYR A 65 -0.85 -1.92 -0.71
CA TYR A 65 -1.94 -1.89 0.26
C TYR A 65 -2.47 -0.46 0.49
N LYS A 66 -1.58 0.52 0.66
CA LYS A 66 -1.95 1.93 0.85
C LYS A 66 -2.54 2.57 -0.41
N LEU A 67 -2.20 2.07 -1.60
CA LEU A 67 -2.65 2.60 -2.88
C LEU A 67 -3.98 2.00 -3.37
N PHE A 68 -4.56 1.01 -2.69
CA PHE A 68 -5.80 0.37 -3.14
C PHE A 68 -6.97 1.33 -3.40
N PRO A 69 -7.21 2.39 -2.60
CA PRO A 69 -8.27 3.35 -2.92
C PRO A 69 -8.07 4.02 -4.30
N PHE A 70 -6.83 4.36 -4.64
CA PHE A 70 -6.49 4.92 -5.96
C PHE A 70 -6.61 3.88 -7.07
N ILE A 71 -6.20 2.64 -6.82
CA ILE A 71 -6.34 1.52 -7.76
C ILE A 71 -7.82 1.31 -8.11
N PHE A 72 -8.72 1.29 -7.14
CA PHE A 72 -10.15 1.15 -7.37
C PHE A 72 -10.73 2.35 -8.15
N LEU A 73 -10.30 3.56 -7.84
CA LEU A 73 -10.73 4.76 -8.55
C LEU A 73 -10.32 4.68 -10.03
N ILE A 74 -9.05 4.44 -10.31
CA ILE A 74 -8.54 4.33 -11.68
C ILE A 74 -9.20 3.17 -12.42
N SER A 75 -9.36 2.02 -11.77
CA SER A 75 -10.04 0.86 -12.36
C SER A 75 -11.49 1.16 -12.71
N SER A 76 -12.20 1.93 -11.89
CA SER A 76 -13.57 2.36 -12.18
C SER A 76 -13.63 3.29 -13.39
N ILE A 77 -12.70 4.23 -13.50
CA ILE A 77 -12.59 5.13 -14.66
C ILE A 77 -12.34 4.32 -15.94
N ILE A 78 -11.38 3.40 -15.92
CA ILE A 78 -11.06 2.55 -17.08
C ILE A 78 -12.27 1.69 -17.47
N LEU A 79 -13.00 1.11 -16.51
CA LEU A 79 -14.19 0.34 -16.77
C LEU A 79 -15.25 1.18 -17.50
N PHE A 80 -15.54 2.40 -17.00
CA PHE A 80 -16.54 3.27 -17.63
C PHE A 80 -16.11 3.73 -19.01
N LEU A 81 -14.83 4.07 -19.20
CA LEU A 81 -14.30 4.43 -20.53
C LEU A 81 -14.45 3.27 -21.50
N LYS A 82 -14.13 2.04 -21.08
CA LYS A 82 -14.32 0.85 -21.89
C LYS A 82 -15.79 0.67 -22.30
N PHE A 83 -16.71 0.76 -21.36
CA PHE A 83 -18.14 0.58 -21.61
C PHE A 83 -18.74 1.70 -22.50
N ILE A 84 -18.18 2.91 -22.44
CA ILE A 84 -18.58 4.01 -23.34
C ILE A 84 -18.08 3.71 -24.75
N GLN A 85 -16.82 3.33 -24.91
CA GLN A 85 -16.19 3.06 -26.20
C GLN A 85 -16.77 1.84 -26.92
N SER A 86 -17.18 0.82 -26.17
CA SER A 86 -17.83 -0.38 -26.72
C SER A 86 -19.34 -0.27 -26.89
N GLU A 87 -19.93 0.92 -26.64
CA GLU A 87 -21.39 1.18 -26.67
C GLU A 87 -22.21 0.26 -25.75
N GLU A 88 -21.53 -0.46 -24.83
CA GLU A 88 -22.20 -1.35 -23.89
C GLU A 88 -23.16 -0.62 -22.95
N ILE A 89 -22.86 0.64 -22.59
CA ILE A 89 -23.76 1.47 -21.79
C ILE A 89 -25.12 1.68 -22.50
N ILE A 90 -25.12 1.85 -23.81
CA ILE A 90 -26.34 2.01 -24.60
C ILE A 90 -27.14 0.71 -24.57
N SER A 91 -26.47 -0.41 -24.80
CA SER A 91 -27.08 -1.75 -24.74
C SER A 91 -27.68 -2.07 -23.38
N LEU A 92 -27.00 -1.66 -22.29
CA LEU A 92 -27.49 -1.82 -20.91
C LEU A 92 -28.74 -0.96 -20.64
N LYS A 93 -28.78 0.26 -21.17
CA LYS A 93 -29.96 1.15 -21.05
C LYS A 93 -31.15 0.60 -21.83
N ILE A 94 -30.97 0.08 -23.03
CA ILE A 94 -32.00 -0.58 -23.81
C ILE A 94 -32.55 -1.81 -23.08
N ALA A 95 -31.67 -2.53 -22.35
CA ALA A 95 -32.07 -3.65 -21.50
C ALA A 95 -32.78 -3.24 -20.19
N GLY A 96 -33.02 -1.93 -19.97
CA GLY A 96 -33.74 -1.39 -18.79
C GLY A 96 -32.87 -1.23 -17.54
N ILE A 97 -31.53 -1.24 -17.66
CA ILE A 97 -30.63 -1.03 -16.53
C ILE A 97 -30.42 0.46 -16.33
N SER A 98 -30.77 0.98 -15.16
CA SER A 98 -30.64 2.40 -14.83
C SER A 98 -29.17 2.82 -14.65
N ASN A 99 -28.85 4.10 -14.94
CA ASN A 99 -27.51 4.66 -14.74
C ASN A 99 -27.01 4.47 -13.30
N PHE A 100 -27.90 4.61 -12.32
CA PHE A 100 -27.57 4.39 -10.91
C PHE A 100 -27.02 2.97 -10.66
N ARG A 101 -27.64 1.96 -11.24
CA ARG A 101 -27.16 0.58 -11.09
C ARG A 101 -25.80 0.37 -11.74
N ILE A 102 -25.55 0.98 -12.91
CA ILE A 102 -24.27 0.86 -13.62
C ILE A 102 -23.14 1.44 -12.76
N ILE A 103 -23.36 2.57 -12.07
CA ILE A 103 -22.37 3.20 -11.19
C ILE A 103 -22.25 2.46 -9.86
N PHE A 104 -23.35 1.97 -9.30
CA PHE A 104 -23.39 1.35 -7.99
C PHE A 104 -22.70 -0.03 -7.94
N PHE A 105 -22.67 -0.76 -9.05
CA PHE A 105 -22.02 -2.08 -9.11
C PHE A 105 -20.52 -2.02 -8.83
N PRO A 106 -19.70 -1.21 -9.53
CA PRO A 106 -18.26 -1.14 -9.22
C PRO A 106 -18.03 -0.61 -7.80
N ALA A 107 -18.86 0.27 -7.28
CA ALA A 107 -18.76 0.76 -5.91
C ALA A 107 -18.94 -0.38 -4.87
N ILE A 108 -19.95 -1.24 -5.04
CA ILE A 108 -20.14 -2.41 -4.17
C ILE A 108 -18.97 -3.38 -4.28
N ILE A 109 -18.51 -3.67 -5.49
CA ILE A 109 -17.39 -4.61 -5.69
C ILE A 109 -16.12 -4.06 -5.04
N SER A 110 -15.83 -2.76 -5.21
CA SER A 110 -14.70 -2.09 -4.57
C SER A 110 -14.79 -2.14 -3.04
N LEU A 111 -15.99 -1.95 -2.49
CA LEU A 111 -16.23 -2.04 -1.05
C LEU A 111 -15.95 -3.46 -0.54
N ILE A 112 -16.45 -4.49 -1.22
CA ILE A 112 -16.20 -5.89 -0.86
C ILE A 112 -14.70 -6.21 -0.93
N PHE A 113 -14.03 -5.83 -2.02
CA PHE A 113 -12.59 -6.00 -2.15
C PHE A 113 -11.82 -5.21 -1.07
N GLY A 114 -12.24 -3.98 -0.77
CA GLY A 114 -11.65 -3.17 0.29
C GLY A 114 -11.72 -3.87 1.66
N ILE A 115 -12.87 -4.44 2.02
CA ILE A 115 -13.01 -5.21 3.27
C ILE A 115 -12.08 -6.43 3.28
N ILE A 116 -12.04 -7.21 2.20
CA ILE A 116 -11.17 -8.40 2.08
C ILE A 116 -9.69 -8.00 2.20
N ILE A 117 -9.29 -6.89 1.57
CA ILE A 117 -7.92 -6.38 1.61
C ILE A 117 -7.56 -5.91 3.01
N VAL A 118 -8.43 -5.14 3.66
CA VAL A 118 -8.15 -4.62 5.02
C VAL A 118 -8.07 -5.76 6.03
N THR A 119 -8.96 -6.75 5.97
CA THR A 119 -8.97 -7.86 6.95
C THR A 119 -7.90 -8.91 6.66
N GLY A 120 -7.65 -9.24 5.39
CA GLY A 120 -6.74 -10.31 4.99
C GLY A 120 -5.30 -9.85 4.77
N ILE A 121 -5.11 -8.83 3.93
CA ILE A 121 -3.77 -8.42 3.48
C ILE A 121 -3.04 -7.62 4.57
N ASN A 122 -3.74 -6.87 5.43
CA ASN A 122 -3.11 -6.07 6.48
C ASN A 122 -2.19 -6.91 7.40
N THR A 123 -2.62 -8.10 7.78
CA THR A 123 -1.82 -9.00 8.64
C THR A 123 -0.52 -9.44 7.96
N ILE A 124 -0.59 -9.70 6.65
CA ILE A 124 0.57 -10.13 5.85
C ILE A 124 1.53 -8.95 5.65
N THR A 125 1.02 -7.79 5.24
CA THR A 125 1.83 -6.59 5.01
C THR A 125 2.50 -6.09 6.29
N SER A 126 1.83 -6.19 7.45
CA SER A 126 2.41 -5.84 8.75
C SER A 126 3.63 -6.71 9.06
N LYS A 127 3.54 -8.04 8.90
CA LYS A 127 4.68 -8.95 9.11
C LYS A 127 5.85 -8.67 8.16
N LEU A 128 5.54 -8.39 6.89
CA LEU A 128 6.56 -8.04 5.89
C LEU A 128 7.25 -6.71 6.24
N THR A 129 6.49 -5.72 6.69
CA THR A 129 7.03 -4.42 7.12
C THR A 129 7.92 -4.56 8.35
N HIS A 130 7.53 -5.38 9.35
CA HIS A 130 8.39 -5.63 10.50
C HIS A 130 9.72 -6.26 10.07
N LYS A 131 9.67 -7.30 9.24
CA LYS A 131 10.88 -7.94 8.73
C LYS A 131 11.76 -6.97 7.90
N TYR A 132 11.15 -6.11 7.10
CA TYR A 132 11.85 -5.05 6.37
C TYR A 132 12.59 -4.10 7.32
N LEU A 133 11.88 -3.62 8.37
CA LEU A 133 12.45 -2.70 9.36
C LEU A 133 13.56 -3.36 10.19
N ASP A 134 13.39 -4.62 10.58
CA ASP A 134 14.41 -5.35 11.34
C ASP A 134 15.72 -5.44 10.56
N VAL A 135 15.65 -5.86 9.29
CA VAL A 135 16.85 -5.95 8.43
C VAL A 135 17.44 -4.56 8.19
N LYS A 136 16.63 -3.56 7.87
CA LYS A 136 17.10 -2.20 7.59
C LYS A 136 17.77 -1.56 8.81
N ASN A 137 17.24 -1.81 10.01
CA ASN A 137 17.78 -1.30 11.26
C ASN A 137 19.17 -1.89 11.61
N GLU A 138 19.48 -3.11 11.18
CA GLU A 138 20.81 -3.70 11.37
C GLU A 138 21.90 -2.87 10.67
N TYR A 139 21.58 -2.31 9.50
CA TYR A 139 22.50 -1.46 8.74
C TYR A 139 22.45 0.01 9.13
N THR A 140 21.37 0.46 9.79
CA THR A 140 21.27 1.83 10.31
C THR A 140 21.98 1.98 11.65
N ARG A 141 22.22 0.88 12.38
CA ARG A 141 22.86 0.86 13.73
C ARG A 141 24.32 1.29 13.78
N GLY A 142 24.92 1.69 12.65
CA GLY A 142 26.25 2.34 12.64
C GLY A 142 26.24 3.80 13.14
N ASN A 143 25.10 4.45 13.30
CA ASN A 143 24.93 5.77 13.90
C ASN A 143 23.74 5.74 14.87
N ASP A 144 24.05 5.63 16.13
CA ASP A 144 23.23 5.70 17.32
C ASP A 144 21.95 6.53 17.21
N TYR A 145 20.85 5.98 17.70
CA TYR A 145 19.54 6.52 17.97
C TYR A 145 18.42 6.04 17.02
N LEU A 146 17.70 5.01 17.47
CA LEU A 146 16.36 4.71 16.97
C LEU A 146 15.40 5.79 17.50
N ALA A 147 15.27 6.89 16.76
CA ALA A 147 14.26 7.89 17.02
C ALA A 147 13.04 7.65 16.14
N ALA A 148 11.93 7.21 16.70
CA ALA A 148 10.65 7.17 16.00
C ALA A 148 9.94 8.52 16.18
N LEU A 149 9.85 9.31 15.11
CA LEU A 149 9.03 10.51 15.02
C LEU A 149 7.57 10.09 14.80
N THR A 150 6.76 10.25 15.83
CA THR A 150 5.30 10.07 15.75
C THR A 150 4.60 11.42 15.93
N GLU A 151 3.34 11.55 15.52
CA GLU A 151 2.53 12.77 15.75
C GLU A 151 2.44 13.13 17.25
N ASN A 152 2.70 12.19 18.16
CA ASN A 152 2.64 12.35 19.61
C ASN A 152 4.01 12.57 20.28
N GLY A 153 5.08 12.81 19.50
CA GLY A 153 6.42 13.07 20.01
C GLY A 153 7.51 12.14 19.47
N ILE A 154 8.70 12.31 19.96
CA ILE A 154 9.91 11.58 19.59
C ILE A 154 10.15 10.51 20.64
N TRP A 155 10.23 9.26 20.21
CA TRP A 155 10.57 8.12 21.05
C TRP A 155 11.96 7.62 20.68
N ILE A 156 12.88 7.67 21.63
CA ILE A 156 14.25 7.19 21.46
C ILE A 156 14.41 5.94 22.32
N LYS A 157 14.77 4.83 21.66
CA LYS A 157 15.12 3.59 22.36
C LYS A 157 16.64 3.49 22.40
N ASP A 158 17.20 3.65 23.57
CA ASP A 158 18.64 3.53 23.80
C ASP A 158 18.96 2.25 24.58
N LYS A 159 20.08 1.65 24.25
CA LYS A 159 20.55 0.41 24.88
C LYS A 159 21.92 0.67 25.50
N ILE A 160 21.93 1.07 26.78
CA ILE A 160 23.15 1.32 27.55
C ILE A 160 23.38 0.13 28.48
N GLU A 161 24.54 -0.51 28.36
CA GLU A 161 24.99 -1.59 29.25
C GLU A 161 24.02 -2.77 29.43
N GLY A 162 23.28 -3.13 28.35
CA GLY A 162 22.33 -4.25 28.39
C GLY A 162 20.91 -3.88 28.85
N ASN A 163 20.70 -2.68 29.39
CA ASN A 163 19.37 -2.17 29.73
C ASN A 163 18.79 -1.36 28.59
N THR A 164 17.50 -1.58 28.33
CA THR A 164 16.76 -0.84 27.28
C THR A 164 16.04 0.33 27.93
N ASN A 165 16.50 1.54 27.66
CA ASN A 165 15.85 2.77 28.11
C ASN A 165 14.98 3.33 26.97
N ILE A 166 13.75 3.71 27.29
CA ILE A 166 12.83 4.36 26.34
C ILE A 166 12.67 5.80 26.77
N ILE A 167 13.25 6.70 25.99
CA ILE A 167 13.20 8.15 26.25
C ILE A 167 12.10 8.73 25.36
N ARG A 168 11.14 9.40 25.95
CA ARG A 168 10.09 10.14 25.24
C ARG A 168 10.36 11.62 25.32
N ALA A 169 10.38 12.31 24.19
CA ALA A 169 10.45 13.78 24.12
C ALA A 169 9.27 14.32 23.32
N LYS A 170 8.70 15.45 23.78
CA LYS A 170 7.52 16.06 23.15
C LYS A 170 7.86 16.92 21.95
N LYS A 171 9.03 17.53 21.94
CA LYS A 171 9.52 18.37 20.83
C LYS A 171 11.05 18.35 20.74
N LEU A 172 11.56 18.51 19.51
CA LEU A 172 12.96 18.79 19.23
C LEU A 172 13.10 20.27 18.91
N ASN A 173 13.98 20.98 19.61
CA ASN A 173 14.34 22.36 19.29
C ASN A 173 15.84 22.43 18.97
N GLN A 174 16.13 22.55 17.67
CA GLN A 174 17.48 22.54 17.09
C GLN A 174 18.30 21.30 17.49
N ASN A 175 18.88 21.24 18.69
CA ASN A 175 19.71 20.12 19.16
C ASN A 175 19.31 19.61 20.56
N ASN A 176 18.24 20.15 21.16
CA ASN A 176 17.82 19.81 22.51
C ASN A 176 16.42 19.18 22.52
N LEU A 177 16.27 18.11 23.29
CA LEU A 177 14.99 17.47 23.57
C LEU A 177 14.25 18.25 24.65
N ILE A 178 13.00 18.61 24.42
CA ILE A 178 12.14 19.33 25.37
C ILE A 178 11.07 18.38 25.89
N ASP A 179 10.85 18.45 27.22
CA ASP A 179 9.85 17.67 27.95
C ASP A 179 10.16 16.16 27.87
N VAL A 180 11.30 15.78 28.42
CA VAL A 180 11.83 14.41 28.39
C VAL A 180 11.29 13.62 29.57
N SER A 181 10.72 12.43 29.30
CA SER A 181 10.42 11.40 30.30
C SER A 181 11.16 10.09 29.96
N ILE A 182 11.76 9.49 30.97
CA ILE A 182 12.53 8.25 30.91
C ILE A 182 11.72 7.13 31.56
#